data_69dba5c507e054debfc2803923abbca9
#
_entry.id   69dba5c507e054debfc2803923abbca9
#
_cell.length_a   1.000
_cell.length_b   1.000
_cell.length_c   1.000
_cell.angle_alpha   90.00
_cell.angle_beta   90.00
_cell.angle_gamma   90.00
#
_symmetry.space_group_name_H-M   'P 1'
#
loop_
_entity.id
_entity.type
_entity.pdbx_description
1 polymer ?
#
loop_
_entity_poly.entity_id
_entity_poly.type
_entity_poly.pdbx_seq_one_letter_code
_entity_poly.pdbx_strand_id
1 'polypeptide(L)'
;MAVSELKIKAFLCGNGNGYGVKSINGMTVYKVDSVPTVFTSVHGNIAKGMILGRGLKLSSCFIVKGHGYFAHGETLKEGQTALESKIFDNMDIEEKIAEFKKQFNVTDRYPVRNFYDWHNKLTGSCEMGRKAFAGSHGIDIDNDFMTVAEFIKITKDSYGGEVIRLLEESYGEAIV
;
A
#
# COMPACT_ATOMS: atom_id res chain seq x y z
N MET A 1 -26.21 18.30 -9.05
CA MET A 1 -26.92 17.72 -7.89
C MET A 1 -25.87 17.40 -6.83
N ALA A 2 -26.01 17.93 -5.61
CA ALA A 2 -25.12 17.61 -4.51
C ALA A 2 -25.31 16.15 -4.08
N VAL A 3 -24.22 15.46 -3.73
CA VAL A 3 -24.28 14.10 -3.19
C VAL A 3 -25.04 14.11 -1.86
N SER A 4 -25.93 13.14 -1.64
CA SER A 4 -26.72 13.09 -0.41
C SER A 4 -25.85 12.74 0.80
N GLU A 5 -26.10 13.36 1.94
CA GLU A 5 -25.42 13.11 3.21
C GLU A 5 -25.49 11.63 3.61
N LEU A 6 -26.62 10.96 3.31
CA LEU A 6 -26.79 9.52 3.57
C LEU A 6 -25.78 8.67 2.80
N LYS A 7 -25.51 8.98 1.52
CA LYS A 7 -24.49 8.25 0.73
C LYS A 7 -23.09 8.48 1.29
N ILE A 8 -22.77 9.69 1.74
CA ILE A 8 -21.49 10.00 2.36
C ILE A 8 -21.32 9.25 3.68
N LYS A 9 -22.32 9.25 4.55
CA LYS A 9 -22.28 8.51 5.82
C LYS A 9 -22.14 7.01 5.61
N ALA A 10 -22.83 6.44 4.62
CA ALA A 10 -22.67 5.02 4.25
C ALA A 10 -21.27 4.71 3.71
N PHE A 11 -20.68 5.60 2.92
CA PHE A 11 -19.30 5.47 2.44
C PHE A 11 -18.29 5.51 3.60
N LEU A 12 -18.47 6.38 4.59
CA LEU A 12 -17.61 6.53 5.76
C LEU A 12 -17.85 5.49 6.86
N CYS A 13 -18.80 4.57 6.69
CA CYS A 13 -19.20 3.59 7.71
C CYS A 13 -19.59 4.22 9.06
N GLY A 14 -20.20 5.42 9.03
CA GLY A 14 -20.68 6.11 10.22
C GLY A 14 -19.63 6.89 11.04
N ASN A 15 -18.37 6.82 10.70
CA ASN A 15 -17.28 7.52 11.40
C ASN A 15 -17.01 8.92 10.82
N GLY A 16 -18.01 9.76 10.82
CA GLY A 16 -17.87 11.20 10.52
C GLY A 16 -17.50 11.99 11.78
N ASN A 17 -16.26 11.94 12.24
CA ASN A 17 -15.79 12.86 13.28
C ASN A 17 -15.66 14.27 12.70
N GLY A 18 -16.38 15.22 13.30
CA GLY A 18 -16.39 16.62 12.86
C GLY A 18 -14.98 17.23 12.88
N TYR A 19 -14.61 17.85 11.78
CA TYR A 19 -13.45 18.72 11.69
C TYR A 19 -13.80 20.11 12.23
N GLY A 20 -12.82 20.89 12.72
CA GLY A 20 -13.07 22.24 13.27
C GLY A 20 -13.78 23.20 12.32
N VAL A 21 -13.64 23.00 10.99
CA VAL A 21 -14.48 23.66 9.96
C VAL A 21 -15.63 22.72 9.62
N LYS A 22 -16.85 23.08 9.98
CA LYS A 22 -18.04 22.24 9.76
C LYS A 22 -18.56 22.28 8.32
N SER A 23 -18.41 23.43 7.66
CA SER A 23 -18.84 23.63 6.27
C SER A 23 -18.00 24.68 5.56
N ILE A 24 -17.89 24.56 4.23
CA ILE A 24 -17.29 25.53 3.34
C ILE A 24 -18.15 25.61 2.06
N ASN A 25 -18.50 26.82 1.66
CA ASN A 25 -19.38 27.08 0.51
C ASN A 25 -20.68 26.24 0.55
N GLY A 26 -21.29 26.09 1.72
CA GLY A 26 -22.50 25.29 1.92
C GLY A 26 -22.31 23.77 1.89
N MET A 27 -21.07 23.27 1.73
CA MET A 27 -20.75 21.85 1.71
C MET A 27 -20.17 21.42 3.06
N THR A 28 -20.64 20.29 3.60
CA THR A 28 -20.13 19.73 4.87
C THR A 28 -18.70 19.20 4.69
N VAL A 29 -17.83 19.50 5.65
CA VAL A 29 -16.46 19.00 5.71
C VAL A 29 -16.42 17.77 6.62
N TYR A 30 -15.90 16.68 6.10
CA TYR A 30 -15.68 15.41 6.79
C TYR A 30 -14.20 15.18 7.05
N LYS A 31 -13.87 14.50 8.14
CA LYS A 31 -12.51 14.03 8.39
C LYS A 31 -12.38 12.61 7.84
N VAL A 32 -11.67 12.45 6.74
CA VAL A 32 -11.42 11.15 6.12
C VAL A 32 -9.94 10.85 6.24
N ASP A 33 -9.58 9.83 7.00
CA ASP A 33 -8.17 9.47 7.25
C ASP A 33 -7.33 10.68 7.72
N SER A 34 -7.87 11.43 8.65
CA SER A 34 -7.31 12.70 9.17
C SER A 34 -7.25 13.87 8.18
N VAL A 35 -7.71 13.70 6.96
CA VAL A 35 -7.75 14.74 5.92
C VAL A 35 -9.13 15.38 5.86
N PRO A 36 -9.25 16.71 6.00
CA PRO A 36 -10.54 17.42 5.85
C PRO A 36 -10.97 17.39 4.40
N THR A 37 -12.11 16.75 4.14
CA THR A 37 -12.58 16.42 2.80
C THR A 37 -14.05 16.81 2.61
N VAL A 38 -14.35 17.39 1.46
CA VAL A 38 -15.71 17.65 0.97
C VAL A 38 -16.03 16.66 -0.14
N PHE A 39 -17.20 16.03 -0.10
CA PHE A 39 -17.63 15.06 -1.11
C PHE A 39 -18.47 15.73 -2.20
N THR A 40 -18.17 15.40 -3.46
CA THR A 40 -18.97 15.84 -4.62
C THR A 40 -19.75 14.67 -5.25
N SER A 41 -19.22 13.44 -5.19
CA SER A 41 -19.94 12.23 -5.61
C SER A 41 -19.43 11.00 -4.88
N VAL A 42 -20.29 9.97 -4.77
CA VAL A 42 -19.96 8.66 -4.15
C VAL A 42 -20.55 7.54 -4.99
N HIS A 43 -19.71 6.60 -5.41
CA HIS A 43 -20.05 5.42 -6.21
C HIS A 43 -19.32 4.17 -5.67
N GLY A 44 -20.03 3.32 -4.93
CA GLY A 44 -19.44 2.13 -4.30
C GLY A 44 -18.27 2.49 -3.37
N ASN A 45 -17.09 1.99 -3.67
CA ASN A 45 -15.86 2.22 -2.90
C ASN A 45 -15.03 3.43 -3.39
N ILE A 46 -15.54 4.20 -4.32
CA ILE A 46 -14.88 5.36 -4.91
C ILE A 46 -15.74 6.61 -4.70
N ALA A 47 -15.10 7.68 -4.28
CA ALA A 47 -15.72 8.98 -4.21
C ALA A 47 -14.85 10.04 -4.92
N LYS A 48 -15.50 11.12 -5.38
CA LYS A 48 -14.82 12.35 -5.77
C LYS A 48 -15.10 13.41 -4.73
N GLY A 49 -14.13 14.26 -4.49
CA GLY A 49 -14.25 15.32 -3.52
C GLY A 49 -13.18 16.39 -3.66
N MET A 50 -13.04 17.16 -2.62
CA MET A 50 -12.00 18.18 -2.51
C MET A 50 -11.39 18.14 -1.11
N ILE A 51 -10.06 18.15 -1.05
CA ILE A 51 -9.33 18.33 0.20
C ILE A 51 -9.34 19.80 0.58
N LEU A 52 -9.67 20.08 1.84
CA LEU A 52 -9.55 21.41 2.41
C LEU A 52 -8.14 21.62 2.96
N GLY A 53 -7.33 22.34 2.23
CA GLY A 53 -5.96 22.68 2.58
C GLY A 53 -5.83 23.94 3.44
N ARG A 54 -4.59 24.35 3.67
CA ARG A 54 -4.27 25.60 4.41
C ARG A 54 -4.89 26.81 3.69
N GLY A 55 -5.35 27.80 4.47
CA GLY A 55 -5.99 28.99 3.95
C GLY A 55 -7.37 28.74 3.31
N LEU A 56 -8.05 27.65 3.70
CA LEU A 56 -9.36 27.22 3.17
C LEU A 56 -9.39 26.96 1.66
N LYS A 57 -8.22 26.62 1.08
CA LYS A 57 -8.11 26.29 -0.34
C LYS A 57 -8.60 24.85 -0.58
N LEU A 58 -9.47 24.71 -1.58
CA LEU A 58 -10.00 23.41 -2.01
C LEU A 58 -9.20 22.87 -3.21
N SER A 59 -8.77 21.61 -3.12
CA SER A 59 -8.08 20.89 -4.20
C SER A 59 -8.83 19.60 -4.52
N SER A 60 -9.15 19.37 -5.79
CA SER A 60 -9.87 18.16 -6.24
C SER A 60 -9.12 16.90 -5.89
N CYS A 61 -9.84 15.85 -5.49
CA CYS A 61 -9.27 14.55 -5.20
C CYS A 61 -10.25 13.41 -5.47
N PHE A 62 -9.71 12.22 -5.62
CA PHE A 62 -10.42 10.95 -5.47
C PHE A 62 -10.21 10.43 -4.06
N ILE A 63 -11.24 9.80 -3.51
CA ILE A 63 -11.19 9.09 -2.25
C ILE A 63 -11.57 7.65 -2.56
N VAL A 64 -10.73 6.71 -2.19
CA VAL A 64 -10.98 5.27 -2.35
C VAL A 64 -10.97 4.58 -0.99
N LYS A 65 -11.79 3.54 -0.83
CA LYS A 65 -11.82 2.74 0.39
C LYS A 65 -11.70 1.25 0.10
N GLY A 66 -11.09 0.52 1.03
CA GLY A 66 -11.00 -0.95 1.02
C GLY A 66 -10.43 -1.46 2.34
N HIS A 67 -10.87 -2.64 2.76
CA HIS A 67 -10.37 -3.29 3.99
C HIS A 67 -10.39 -2.39 5.25
N GLY A 68 -11.37 -1.48 5.35
CA GLY A 68 -11.46 -0.54 6.46
C GLY A 68 -10.56 0.70 6.35
N TYR A 69 -9.75 0.82 5.31
CA TYR A 69 -8.86 1.95 5.05
C TYR A 69 -9.42 2.90 4.00
N PHE A 70 -8.93 4.14 4.05
CA PHE A 70 -9.17 5.17 3.04
C PHE A 70 -7.85 5.71 2.51
N ALA A 71 -7.85 6.12 1.24
CA ALA A 71 -6.74 6.85 0.65
C ALA A 71 -7.26 7.96 -0.27
N HIS A 72 -6.46 9.02 -0.42
CA HIS A 72 -6.69 10.13 -1.32
C HIS A 72 -5.67 10.10 -2.45
N GLY A 73 -6.07 10.57 -3.63
CA GLY A 73 -5.19 10.76 -4.78
C GLY A 73 -5.71 11.88 -5.67
N GLU A 74 -4.84 12.58 -6.38
CA GLU A 74 -5.24 13.57 -7.40
C GLU A 74 -5.93 12.87 -8.58
N THR A 75 -5.50 11.63 -8.86
CA THR A 75 -6.12 10.72 -9.82
C THR A 75 -6.67 9.49 -9.12
N LEU A 76 -7.61 8.80 -9.78
CA LEU A 76 -8.13 7.51 -9.27
C LEU A 76 -7.01 6.48 -9.09
N LYS A 77 -6.08 6.41 -10.05
CA LYS A 77 -4.94 5.49 -10.01
C LYS A 77 -4.04 5.73 -8.80
N GLU A 78 -3.71 6.99 -8.52
CA GLU A 78 -2.92 7.35 -7.33
C GLU A 78 -3.64 6.97 -6.05
N GLY A 79 -4.95 7.26 -5.94
CA GLY A 79 -5.75 6.87 -4.79
C GLY A 79 -5.75 5.35 -4.58
N GLN A 80 -5.90 4.57 -5.66
CA GLN A 80 -5.85 3.11 -5.60
C GLN A 80 -4.47 2.60 -5.15
N THR A 81 -3.39 3.10 -5.74
CA THR A 81 -2.02 2.72 -5.36
C THR A 81 -1.74 3.08 -3.89
N ALA A 82 -2.16 4.27 -3.44
CA ALA A 82 -2.01 4.66 -2.04
C ALA A 82 -2.82 3.77 -1.09
N LEU A 83 -4.02 3.35 -1.49
CA LEU A 83 -4.84 2.42 -0.70
C LEU A 83 -4.18 1.04 -0.62
N GLU A 84 -3.71 0.49 -1.74
CA GLU A 84 -3.01 -0.79 -1.80
C GLU A 84 -1.77 -0.79 -0.90
N SER A 85 -0.93 0.25 -0.99
CA SER A 85 0.23 0.40 -0.09
C SER A 85 -0.20 0.44 1.37
N LYS A 86 -1.25 1.20 1.69
CA LYS A 86 -1.73 1.32 3.07
C LYS A 86 -2.28 0.01 3.62
N ILE A 87 -3.02 -0.75 2.81
CA ILE A 87 -3.51 -2.08 3.19
C ILE A 87 -2.31 -2.99 3.45
N PHE A 88 -1.36 -3.02 2.52
CA PHE A 88 -0.17 -3.85 2.60
C PHE A 88 0.70 -3.52 3.82
N ASP A 89 0.91 -2.24 4.12
CA ASP A 89 1.72 -1.78 5.27
C ASP A 89 1.12 -2.21 6.62
N ASN A 90 -0.21 -2.40 6.65
CA ASN A 90 -0.94 -2.84 7.85
C ASN A 90 -1.20 -4.35 7.92
N MET A 91 -0.78 -5.13 6.92
CA MET A 91 -0.79 -6.59 6.97
C MET A 91 0.21 -7.10 8.00
N ASP A 92 -0.12 -8.19 8.68
CA ASP A 92 0.86 -8.92 9.47
C ASP A 92 1.86 -9.67 8.57
N ILE A 93 2.86 -10.29 9.18
CA ILE A 93 3.93 -10.92 8.41
C ILE A 93 3.46 -12.18 7.68
N GLU A 94 2.54 -12.92 8.28
CA GLU A 94 1.95 -14.13 7.71
C GLU A 94 1.12 -13.78 6.46
N GLU A 95 0.36 -12.70 6.51
CA GLU A 95 -0.41 -12.19 5.37
C GLU A 95 0.52 -11.73 4.25
N LYS A 96 1.61 -11.00 4.57
CA LYS A 96 2.63 -10.58 3.59
C LYS A 96 3.31 -11.77 2.93
N ILE A 97 3.66 -12.80 3.69
CA ILE A 97 4.21 -14.05 3.17
C ILE A 97 3.21 -14.76 2.25
N ALA A 98 1.93 -14.80 2.63
CA ALA A 98 0.89 -15.39 1.78
C ALA A 98 0.75 -14.64 0.45
N GLU A 99 0.80 -13.31 0.45
CA GLU A 99 0.77 -12.51 -0.78
C GLU A 99 2.01 -12.72 -1.66
N PHE A 100 3.21 -12.85 -1.04
CA PHE A 100 4.42 -13.22 -1.76
C PHE A 100 4.26 -14.57 -2.48
N LYS A 101 3.77 -15.59 -1.77
CA LYS A 101 3.58 -16.95 -2.32
C LYS A 101 2.55 -17.04 -3.44
N LYS A 102 1.55 -16.15 -3.46
CA LYS A 102 0.60 -16.04 -4.58
C LYS A 102 1.26 -15.53 -5.86
N GLN A 103 2.32 -14.71 -5.75
CA GLN A 103 2.99 -14.12 -6.89
C GLN A 103 4.17 -14.94 -7.40
N PHE A 104 4.82 -15.70 -6.53
CA PHE A 104 6.07 -16.38 -6.84
C PHE A 104 5.99 -17.89 -6.62
N ASN A 105 6.10 -18.62 -7.71
CA ASN A 105 6.26 -20.08 -7.70
C ASN A 105 7.72 -20.43 -7.40
N VAL A 106 7.95 -21.50 -6.66
CA VAL A 106 9.30 -21.93 -6.22
C VAL A 106 10.22 -22.28 -7.38
N THR A 107 9.66 -22.87 -8.45
CA THR A 107 10.42 -23.42 -9.57
C THR A 107 10.79 -22.41 -10.63
N ASP A 108 10.09 -21.27 -10.68
CA ASP A 108 10.23 -20.30 -11.75
C ASP A 108 11.31 -19.25 -11.45
N ARG A 109 11.86 -18.67 -12.50
CA ARG A 109 12.80 -17.54 -12.40
C ARG A 109 12.07 -16.24 -12.67
N TYR A 110 12.29 -15.26 -11.81
CA TYR A 110 11.68 -13.93 -11.92
C TYR A 110 12.76 -12.86 -11.99
N PRO A 111 12.47 -11.70 -12.59
CA PRO A 111 13.37 -10.55 -12.55
C PRO A 111 13.77 -10.21 -11.11
N VAL A 112 15.05 -9.99 -10.88
CA VAL A 112 15.58 -9.62 -9.55
C VAL A 112 14.89 -8.39 -8.99
N ARG A 113 14.47 -7.45 -9.86
CA ARG A 113 13.69 -6.26 -9.47
C ARG A 113 12.47 -6.61 -8.61
N ASN A 114 11.78 -7.70 -8.91
CA ASN A 114 10.62 -8.14 -8.13
C ASN A 114 11.01 -8.48 -6.69
N PHE A 115 12.07 -9.26 -6.51
CA PHE A 115 12.56 -9.62 -5.18
C PHE A 115 13.19 -8.44 -4.43
N TYR A 116 13.84 -7.53 -5.15
CA TYR A 116 14.36 -6.28 -4.60
C TYR A 116 13.24 -5.44 -3.96
N ASP A 117 12.11 -5.31 -4.64
CA ASP A 117 10.95 -4.57 -4.14
C ASP A 117 10.25 -5.33 -3.00
N TRP A 118 10.12 -6.65 -3.12
CA TRP A 118 9.53 -7.49 -2.08
C TRP A 118 10.37 -7.61 -0.81
N HIS A 119 11.69 -7.52 -0.91
CA HIS A 119 12.53 -7.47 0.29
C HIS A 119 12.20 -6.25 1.15
N ASN A 120 11.95 -5.09 0.55
CA ASN A 120 11.45 -3.94 1.30
C ASN A 120 10.08 -4.20 1.94
N LYS A 121 9.14 -4.74 1.17
CA LYS A 121 7.78 -5.04 1.62
C LYS A 121 7.75 -6.00 2.82
N LEU A 122 8.63 -7.00 2.82
CA LEU A 122 8.72 -7.98 3.89
C LEU A 122 9.49 -7.45 5.12
N THR A 123 10.63 -6.79 4.91
CA THR A 123 11.59 -6.48 5.98
C THR A 123 11.66 -5.00 6.36
N GLY A 124 11.06 -4.11 5.57
CA GLY A 124 11.21 -2.65 5.76
C GLY A 124 12.59 -2.11 5.38
N SER A 125 13.42 -2.89 4.66
CA SER A 125 14.78 -2.48 4.28
C SER A 125 14.78 -1.23 3.41
N CYS A 126 15.72 -0.30 3.67
CA CYS A 126 15.83 0.92 2.90
C CYS A 126 16.46 0.68 1.50
N GLU A 127 16.17 1.57 0.55
CA GLU A 127 16.67 1.46 -0.82
C GLU A 127 18.19 1.46 -0.90
N MET A 128 18.85 2.32 -0.12
CA MET A 128 20.31 2.43 -0.11
C MET A 128 20.96 1.12 0.36
N GLY A 129 20.41 0.50 1.42
CA GLY A 129 20.90 -0.79 1.92
C GLY A 129 20.73 -1.90 0.91
N ARG A 130 19.57 -1.98 0.24
CA ARG A 130 19.32 -2.98 -0.81
C ARG A 130 20.24 -2.80 -2.02
N LYS A 131 20.50 -1.56 -2.47
CA LYS A 131 21.47 -1.27 -3.55
C LYS A 131 22.89 -1.68 -3.19
N ALA A 132 23.32 -1.36 -1.98
CA ALA A 132 24.65 -1.75 -1.49
C ALA A 132 24.79 -3.28 -1.40
N PHE A 133 23.76 -3.97 -0.92
CA PHE A 133 23.73 -5.45 -0.86
C PHE A 133 23.83 -6.06 -2.25
N ALA A 134 23.00 -5.63 -3.21
CA ALA A 134 23.03 -6.12 -4.59
C ALA A 134 24.42 -5.90 -5.21
N GLY A 135 24.99 -4.71 -5.06
CA GLY A 135 26.33 -4.41 -5.57
C GLY A 135 27.43 -5.26 -4.98
N SER A 136 27.39 -5.54 -3.68
CA SER A 136 28.39 -6.42 -3.00
C SER A 136 28.29 -7.90 -3.41
N HIS A 137 27.13 -8.32 -3.90
CA HIS A 137 26.89 -9.68 -4.40
C HIS A 137 26.98 -9.80 -5.94
N GLY A 138 27.34 -8.72 -6.63
CA GLY A 138 27.44 -8.72 -8.10
C GLY A 138 26.10 -8.92 -8.82
N ILE A 139 25.00 -8.53 -8.19
CA ILE A 139 23.62 -8.71 -8.70
C ILE A 139 23.21 -7.49 -9.50
N ASP A 140 22.83 -7.67 -10.77
CA ASP A 140 22.21 -6.64 -11.60
C ASP A 140 20.70 -6.64 -11.37
N ILE A 141 20.22 -5.61 -10.67
CA ILE A 141 18.82 -5.49 -10.26
C ILE A 141 17.88 -5.43 -11.47
N ASP A 142 18.34 -4.88 -12.58
CA ASP A 142 17.50 -4.60 -13.76
C ASP A 142 17.54 -5.70 -14.82
N ASN A 143 18.61 -6.52 -14.84
CA ASN A 143 18.84 -7.49 -15.92
C ASN A 143 18.90 -8.94 -15.44
N ASP A 144 19.18 -9.17 -14.16
CA ASP A 144 19.29 -10.54 -13.64
C ASP A 144 17.93 -11.17 -13.29
N PHE A 145 17.91 -12.49 -13.27
CA PHE A 145 16.79 -13.33 -12.86
C PHE A 145 17.23 -14.31 -11.78
N MET A 146 16.36 -14.58 -10.81
CA MET A 146 16.58 -15.58 -9.77
C MET A 146 15.31 -16.34 -9.42
N THR A 147 15.47 -17.46 -8.75
CA THR A 147 14.38 -18.22 -8.15
C THR A 147 14.10 -17.74 -6.73
N VAL A 148 12.96 -18.15 -6.16
CA VAL A 148 12.65 -17.92 -4.74
C VAL A 148 13.74 -18.50 -3.82
N ALA A 149 14.24 -19.70 -4.14
CA ALA A 149 15.28 -20.37 -3.35
C ALA A 149 16.60 -19.58 -3.36
N GLU A 150 17.02 -19.06 -4.53
CA GLU A 150 18.20 -18.20 -4.65
C GLU A 150 18.04 -16.90 -3.85
N PHE A 151 16.87 -16.26 -3.93
CA PHE A 151 16.56 -15.06 -3.15
C PHE A 151 16.65 -15.30 -1.64
N ILE A 152 16.00 -16.34 -1.14
CA ILE A 152 16.04 -16.70 0.28
C ILE A 152 17.46 -16.99 0.72
N LYS A 153 18.19 -17.81 -0.04
CA LYS A 153 19.56 -18.23 0.29
C LYS A 153 20.51 -17.06 0.49
N ILE A 154 20.40 -16.02 -0.35
CA ILE A 154 21.31 -14.86 -0.27
C ILE A 154 20.87 -13.83 0.77
N THR A 155 19.57 -13.78 1.16
CA THR A 155 19.05 -12.71 2.02
C THR A 155 18.76 -13.15 3.44
N LYS A 156 18.63 -14.44 3.75
CA LYS A 156 18.24 -14.95 5.07
C LYS A 156 19.22 -14.63 6.22
N ASP A 157 20.46 -14.30 5.89
CA ASP A 157 21.48 -13.91 6.86
C ASP A 157 21.86 -12.43 6.79
N SER A 158 21.02 -11.64 6.10
CA SER A 158 21.15 -10.17 5.98
C SER A 158 20.12 -9.43 6.82
N TYR A 159 19.93 -8.12 6.56
CA TYR A 159 18.92 -7.31 7.22
C TYR A 159 17.51 -7.89 7.03
N GLY A 160 16.79 -8.10 8.14
CA GLY A 160 15.44 -8.69 8.14
C GLY A 160 15.44 -10.19 7.90
N GLY A 161 16.57 -10.85 8.07
CA GLY A 161 16.75 -12.29 7.85
C GLY A 161 15.80 -13.17 8.66
N GLU A 162 15.32 -12.71 9.83
CA GLU A 162 14.29 -13.39 10.62
C GLU A 162 12.99 -13.54 9.83
N VAL A 163 12.58 -12.53 9.08
CA VAL A 163 11.38 -12.58 8.22
C VAL A 163 11.59 -13.48 7.01
N ILE A 164 12.82 -13.46 6.43
CA ILE A 164 13.16 -14.30 5.30
C ILE A 164 13.21 -15.79 5.72
N ARG A 165 13.62 -16.10 6.96
CA ARG A 165 13.53 -17.47 7.48
C ARG A 165 12.09 -17.93 7.68
N LEU A 166 11.17 -17.07 8.14
CA LEU A 166 9.74 -17.40 8.17
C LEU A 166 9.19 -17.66 6.76
N LEU A 167 9.63 -16.88 5.77
CA LEU A 167 9.31 -17.13 4.36
C LEU A 167 9.85 -18.51 3.91
N GLU A 168 11.11 -18.86 4.22
CA GLU A 168 11.71 -20.18 3.95
C GLU A 168 10.86 -21.30 4.56
N GLU A 169 10.56 -21.21 5.85
CA GLU A 169 9.74 -22.17 6.59
C GLU A 169 8.34 -22.35 5.97
N SER A 170 7.74 -21.27 5.47
CA SER A 170 6.42 -21.29 4.85
C SER A 170 6.35 -22.10 3.56
N TYR A 171 7.47 -22.28 2.87
CA TYR A 171 7.58 -23.13 1.69
C TYR A 171 7.88 -24.60 2.02
N GLY A 172 8.42 -24.90 3.22
CA GLY A 172 8.77 -26.24 3.66
C GLY A 172 9.78 -26.90 2.74
N GLU A 173 9.61 -28.21 2.48
CA GLU A 173 10.54 -29.01 1.66
C GLU A 173 10.59 -28.58 0.18
N ALA A 174 9.69 -27.71 -0.28
CA ALA A 174 9.67 -27.28 -1.67
C ALA A 174 10.87 -26.40 -2.09
N ILE A 175 11.66 -25.92 -1.13
CA ILE A 175 12.83 -25.04 -1.36
C ILE A 175 14.18 -25.81 -1.25
N VAL A 176 14.16 -27.05 -0.80
CA VAL A 176 15.37 -27.87 -0.59
C VAL A 176 15.87 -28.49 -1.90
#